data_d9ff8678b2443ca8809fab0f5782d82b
#
_entry.id   d9ff8678b2443ca8809fab0f5782d82b
#
_cell.length_a   1.000
_cell.length_b   1.000
_cell.length_c   1.000
_cell.angle_alpha   90.00
_cell.angle_beta   90.00
_cell.angle_gamma   90.00
#
_symmetry.space_group_name_H-M   'P 1'
#
loop_
_entity.id
_entity.type
_entity.pdbx_description
1 polymer ?
#
loop_
_entity_poly.entity_id
_entity_poly.type
_entity_poly.pdbx_seq_one_letter_code
_entity_poly.pdbx_strand_id
1 'polypeptide(L)'
;TTAIEELTAAGATFPIKMLMCYNPTSANWAQECQVVEQQIETVLGADYVDIIIQAGPETGFLGAIRRTGNYAFMKCNWGADYADPETWTDPFSADSSYSFIFKSTDPETQALYAEYTGLVDAAKAITDDMDARYTAFAKAEAFLLDHAFAIPFSISNRSYQMCNLNVFEGQYASFGLANQRYKDQHLYSSSMGMEEYQAAYAEWQSKKAG
;
A
#
# COMPACT_ATOMS: atom_id res chain seq x y z
N THR A 1 11.92 -3.36 26.98
CA THR A 1 12.13 -4.36 28.06
C THR A 1 10.97 -5.34 28.13
N THR A 2 9.72 -4.90 28.21
CA THR A 2 8.55 -5.79 28.32
C THR A 2 8.44 -6.78 27.16
N ALA A 3 8.56 -6.32 25.92
CA ALA A 3 8.49 -7.19 24.74
C ALA A 3 9.59 -8.27 24.71
N ILE A 4 10.81 -7.92 25.16
CA ILE A 4 11.93 -8.88 25.26
C ILE A 4 11.62 -9.95 26.31
N GLU A 5 11.07 -9.54 27.46
CA GLU A 5 10.68 -10.46 28.54
C GLU A 5 9.56 -11.40 28.11
N GLU A 6 8.53 -10.88 27.43
CA GLU A 6 7.41 -11.65 26.86
C GLU A 6 7.88 -12.66 25.81
N LEU A 7 8.70 -12.21 24.86
CA LEU A 7 9.26 -13.07 23.82
C LEU A 7 10.20 -14.14 24.41
N THR A 8 11.00 -13.78 25.41
CA THR A 8 11.85 -14.75 26.10
C THR A 8 11.01 -15.80 26.83
N ALA A 9 9.94 -15.38 27.49
CA ALA A 9 9.01 -16.29 28.15
C ALA A 9 8.28 -17.22 27.15
N ALA A 10 8.03 -16.72 25.95
CA ALA A 10 7.49 -17.50 24.82
C ALA A 10 8.53 -18.42 24.14
N GLY A 11 9.79 -18.40 24.59
CA GLY A 11 10.85 -19.26 24.05
C GLY A 11 11.57 -18.70 22.83
N ALA A 12 11.43 -17.41 22.52
CA ALA A 12 12.15 -16.79 21.43
C ALA A 12 13.67 -16.75 21.71
N THR A 13 14.45 -16.93 20.66
CA THR A 13 15.91 -16.76 20.68
C THR A 13 16.28 -15.47 19.95
N PHE A 14 17.24 -14.75 20.49
CA PHE A 14 17.70 -13.49 19.92
C PHE A 14 19.04 -13.63 19.19
N PRO A 15 19.32 -12.80 18.16
CA PRO A 15 18.38 -11.88 17.54
C PRO A 15 17.25 -12.60 16.78
N ILE A 16 16.04 -11.99 16.77
CA ILE A 16 14.95 -12.46 15.93
C ILE A 16 15.29 -12.14 14.48
N LYS A 17 15.40 -13.17 13.66
CA LYS A 17 15.74 -13.04 12.24
C LYS A 17 14.50 -12.77 11.39
N MET A 18 14.52 -11.65 10.66
CA MET A 18 13.42 -11.21 9.83
C MET A 18 13.85 -11.13 8.36
N LEU A 19 13.35 -12.04 7.52
CA LEU A 19 13.67 -12.05 6.11
C LEU A 19 12.96 -10.89 5.39
N MET A 20 13.74 -10.00 4.75
CA MET A 20 13.28 -8.91 3.92
C MET A 20 13.71 -9.11 2.48
N CYS A 21 12.74 -9.46 1.61
CA CYS A 21 13.01 -9.72 0.20
C CYS A 21 12.82 -8.47 -0.66
N TYR A 22 13.69 -8.29 -1.67
CA TYR A 22 13.57 -7.23 -2.66
C TYR A 22 13.61 -7.76 -4.09
N ASN A 23 13.02 -7.02 -5.03
CA ASN A 23 13.12 -7.31 -6.46
C ASN A 23 14.41 -6.68 -7.00
N PRO A 24 15.40 -7.47 -7.47
CA PRO A 24 16.68 -6.96 -7.93
C PRO A 24 16.58 -6.13 -9.22
N THR A 25 15.49 -6.23 -9.98
CA THR A 25 15.28 -5.41 -11.18
C THR A 25 14.70 -4.03 -10.89
N SER A 26 14.27 -3.77 -9.65
CA SER A 26 13.76 -2.46 -9.24
C SER A 26 14.89 -1.57 -8.75
N ALA A 27 15.07 -0.43 -9.40
CA ALA A 27 16.09 0.53 -9.01
C ALA A 27 15.93 0.94 -7.53
N ASN A 28 17.04 1.04 -6.81
CA ASN A 28 17.16 1.50 -5.43
C ASN A 28 16.48 0.62 -4.35
N TRP A 29 15.76 -0.45 -4.71
CA TRP A 29 15.05 -1.24 -3.69
C TRP A 29 16.01 -1.93 -2.71
N ALA A 30 17.15 -2.42 -3.20
CA ALA A 30 18.18 -2.98 -2.34
C ALA A 30 18.71 -1.95 -1.32
N GLN A 31 18.98 -0.71 -1.77
CA GLN A 31 19.43 0.38 -0.92
C GLN A 31 18.36 0.81 0.11
N GLU A 32 17.10 0.83 -0.31
CA GLU A 32 15.99 1.10 0.60
C GLU A 32 15.91 0.03 1.71
N CYS A 33 16.10 -1.25 1.37
CA CYS A 33 16.17 -2.33 2.36
C CYS A 33 17.31 -2.12 3.34
N GLN A 34 18.50 -1.73 2.88
CA GLN A 34 19.65 -1.43 3.75
C GLN A 34 19.38 -0.27 4.72
N VAL A 35 18.67 0.76 4.26
CA VAL A 35 18.27 1.89 5.12
C VAL A 35 17.29 1.42 6.20
N VAL A 36 16.30 0.60 5.82
CA VAL A 36 15.31 0.05 6.77
C VAL A 36 15.97 -0.87 7.78
N GLU A 37 16.84 -1.80 7.34
CA GLU A 37 17.66 -2.65 8.22
C GLU A 37 18.42 -1.82 9.24
N GLN A 38 19.22 -0.87 8.77
CA GLN A 38 20.02 -0.01 9.65
C GLN A 38 19.17 0.77 10.65
N GLN A 39 18.02 1.30 10.24
CA GLN A 39 17.14 2.06 11.13
C GLN A 39 16.50 1.16 12.19
N ILE A 40 15.98 0.00 11.82
CA ILE A 40 15.32 -0.92 12.74
C ILE A 40 16.35 -1.47 13.73
N GLU A 41 17.49 -1.94 13.27
CA GLU A 41 18.54 -2.50 14.13
C GLU A 41 19.18 -1.45 15.05
N THR A 42 19.30 -0.19 14.59
CA THR A 42 19.77 0.92 15.42
C THR A 42 18.80 1.23 16.56
N VAL A 43 17.49 1.22 16.26
CA VAL A 43 16.45 1.61 17.25
C VAL A 43 16.13 0.49 18.21
N LEU A 44 16.00 -0.75 17.71
CA LEU A 44 15.61 -1.90 18.51
C LEU A 44 16.82 -2.62 19.14
N GLY A 45 17.99 -2.48 18.55
CA GLY A 45 19.24 -3.15 18.92
C GLY A 45 19.48 -4.41 18.07
N ALA A 46 20.66 -4.49 17.44
CA ALA A 46 21.08 -5.63 16.63
C ALA A 46 21.20 -6.95 17.43
N ASP A 47 21.32 -6.86 18.74
CA ASP A 47 21.27 -8.04 19.61
C ASP A 47 19.86 -8.66 19.72
N TYR A 48 18.82 -7.91 19.34
CA TYR A 48 17.42 -8.34 19.45
C TYR A 48 16.75 -8.61 18.11
N VAL A 49 17.11 -7.89 17.05
CA VAL A 49 16.56 -8.01 15.72
C VAL A 49 17.66 -8.02 14.68
N ASP A 50 17.58 -8.93 13.74
CA ASP A 50 18.48 -9.11 12.60
C ASP A 50 17.66 -9.17 11.31
N ILE A 51 17.73 -8.11 10.49
CA ILE A 51 17.02 -8.03 9.20
C ILE A 51 17.89 -8.66 8.12
N ILE A 52 17.45 -9.79 7.60
CA ILE A 52 18.17 -10.50 6.54
C ILE A 52 17.68 -10.04 5.18
N ILE A 53 18.46 -9.23 4.47
CA ILE A 53 18.14 -8.75 3.14
C ILE A 53 18.46 -9.83 2.11
N GLN A 54 17.47 -10.18 1.28
CA GLN A 54 17.64 -11.21 0.24
C GLN A 54 17.04 -10.76 -1.10
N ALA A 55 17.81 -10.92 -2.17
CA ALA A 55 17.29 -10.76 -3.52
C ALA A 55 16.30 -11.88 -3.85
N GLY A 56 15.13 -11.52 -4.33
CA GLY A 56 14.22 -12.47 -4.97
C GLY A 56 14.60 -12.73 -6.43
N PRO A 57 13.82 -13.54 -7.15
CA PRO A 57 14.07 -13.80 -8.57
C PRO A 57 13.85 -12.55 -9.42
N GLU A 58 14.66 -12.37 -10.46
CA GLU A 58 14.53 -11.25 -11.41
C GLU A 58 13.21 -11.25 -12.16
N THR A 59 12.64 -12.43 -12.40
CA THR A 59 11.34 -12.60 -13.05
C THR A 59 10.37 -13.33 -12.13
N GLY A 60 9.08 -12.97 -12.20
CA GLY A 60 8.05 -13.63 -11.40
C GLY A 60 8.10 -13.31 -9.90
N PHE A 61 8.76 -12.24 -9.48
CA PHE A 61 8.91 -11.84 -8.07
C PHE A 61 7.58 -11.84 -7.31
N LEU A 62 6.51 -11.30 -7.92
CA LEU A 62 5.19 -11.27 -7.31
C LEU A 62 4.69 -12.70 -6.95
N GLY A 63 4.83 -13.64 -7.87
CA GLY A 63 4.41 -15.04 -7.65
C GLY A 63 5.30 -15.77 -6.66
N ALA A 64 6.62 -15.62 -6.79
CA ALA A 64 7.59 -16.36 -6.00
C ALA A 64 7.75 -15.87 -4.56
N ILE A 65 7.56 -14.58 -4.32
CA ILE A 65 7.78 -13.95 -3.00
C ILE A 65 6.48 -13.46 -2.39
N ARG A 66 5.79 -12.49 -3.04
CA ARG A 66 4.62 -11.83 -2.44
C ARG A 66 3.47 -12.79 -2.22
N ARG A 67 3.06 -13.53 -3.26
CA ARG A 67 1.89 -14.42 -3.18
C ARG A 67 2.16 -15.68 -2.34
N THR A 68 3.40 -16.12 -2.28
CA THR A 68 3.78 -17.28 -1.46
C THR A 68 4.00 -16.94 0.01
N GLY A 69 4.16 -15.64 0.35
CA GLY A 69 4.49 -15.23 1.71
C GLY A 69 5.91 -15.58 2.13
N ASN A 70 6.84 -15.71 1.20
CA ASN A 70 8.23 -16.07 1.49
C ASN A 70 9.03 -14.84 1.95
N TYR A 71 8.60 -14.23 3.03
CA TYR A 71 9.20 -13.08 3.70
C TYR A 71 8.62 -12.93 5.11
N ALA A 72 9.36 -12.31 5.99
CA ALA A 72 8.84 -11.83 7.27
C ALA A 72 8.44 -10.34 7.17
N PHE A 73 9.18 -9.58 6.37
CA PHE A 73 8.98 -8.15 6.16
C PHE A 73 9.25 -7.80 4.69
N MET A 74 8.41 -6.98 4.07
CA MET A 74 8.57 -6.65 2.66
C MET A 74 7.92 -5.31 2.32
N LYS A 75 8.61 -4.52 1.50
CA LYS A 75 8.02 -3.33 0.89
C LYS A 75 6.96 -3.74 -0.13
N CYS A 76 5.78 -3.12 -0.02
CA CYS A 76 4.75 -3.16 -1.07
C CYS A 76 4.22 -1.74 -1.32
N ASN A 77 3.48 -1.58 -2.39
CA ASN A 77 2.77 -0.35 -2.71
C ASN A 77 1.40 -0.69 -3.27
N TRP A 78 0.47 0.22 -3.06
CA TRP A 78 -0.87 0.13 -3.61
C TRP A 78 -1.31 1.48 -4.15
N GLY A 79 -2.10 1.49 -5.19
CA GLY A 79 -2.79 2.65 -5.72
C GLY A 79 -4.28 2.33 -5.80
N ALA A 80 -5.13 3.27 -5.44
CA ALA A 80 -6.56 3.07 -5.49
C ALA A 80 -7.03 2.80 -6.93
N ASP A 81 -7.81 1.75 -7.12
CA ASP A 81 -8.41 1.40 -8.41
C ASP A 81 -9.71 2.18 -8.65
N TYR A 82 -10.38 2.59 -7.58
CA TYR A 82 -11.63 3.36 -7.59
C TYR A 82 -11.77 4.23 -6.34
N ALA A 83 -12.74 5.14 -6.33
CA ALA A 83 -12.93 6.14 -5.27
C ALA A 83 -13.77 5.60 -4.10
N ASP A 84 -13.28 4.56 -3.44
CA ASP A 84 -13.87 4.03 -2.21
C ASP A 84 -12.76 3.48 -1.30
N PRO A 85 -12.86 3.60 0.03
CA PRO A 85 -11.87 3.04 0.96
C PRO A 85 -11.67 1.53 0.82
N GLU A 86 -12.64 0.78 0.33
CA GLU A 86 -12.57 -0.65 0.11
C GLU A 86 -11.35 -1.05 -0.74
N THR A 87 -10.98 -0.25 -1.76
CA THR A 87 -9.82 -0.54 -2.60
C THR A 87 -8.51 -0.64 -1.83
N TRP A 88 -8.42 0.01 -0.66
CA TRP A 88 -7.24 -0.02 0.21
C TRP A 88 -7.21 -1.24 1.13
N THR A 89 -8.35 -1.90 1.34
CA THR A 89 -8.43 -3.16 2.09
C THR A 89 -8.17 -4.37 1.21
N ASP A 90 -8.37 -4.28 -0.11
CA ASP A 90 -8.23 -5.37 -1.06
C ASP A 90 -6.89 -6.12 -0.97
N PRO A 91 -5.70 -5.46 -0.90
CA PRO A 91 -4.43 -6.18 -0.82
C PRO A 91 -4.26 -6.97 0.48
N PHE A 92 -5.04 -6.66 1.52
CA PHE A 92 -5.04 -7.32 2.82
C PHE A 92 -6.23 -8.24 3.03
N SER A 93 -7.09 -8.44 2.03
CA SER A 93 -8.25 -9.32 2.13
C SER A 93 -7.88 -10.77 1.81
N ALA A 94 -8.56 -11.72 2.45
CA ALA A 94 -8.33 -13.15 2.24
C ALA A 94 -8.56 -13.59 0.79
N ASP A 95 -9.57 -13.02 0.14
CA ASP A 95 -9.97 -13.35 -1.24
C ASP A 95 -9.11 -12.65 -2.30
N SER A 96 -8.25 -11.72 -1.90
CA SER A 96 -7.36 -11.04 -2.81
C SER A 96 -6.27 -11.96 -3.35
N SER A 97 -5.92 -11.80 -4.61
CA SER A 97 -4.75 -12.45 -5.19
C SER A 97 -3.42 -12.04 -4.52
N TYR A 98 -3.42 -10.93 -3.80
CA TYR A 98 -2.28 -10.45 -3.01
C TYR A 98 -2.28 -11.06 -1.61
N SER A 99 -3.37 -10.89 -0.85
CA SER A 99 -3.57 -11.53 0.46
C SER A 99 -2.32 -11.42 1.36
N PHE A 100 -1.79 -10.19 1.52
CA PHE A 100 -0.45 -9.98 2.09
C PHE A 100 -0.31 -10.48 3.52
N ILE A 101 -1.35 -10.38 4.34
CA ILE A 101 -1.29 -10.74 5.75
C ILE A 101 -1.70 -12.20 6.03
N PHE A 102 -2.40 -12.88 5.12
CA PHE A 102 -2.94 -14.23 5.33
C PHE A 102 -1.91 -15.35 5.06
N LYS A 103 -0.70 -15.22 5.62
CA LYS A 103 0.40 -16.15 5.39
C LYS A 103 0.83 -16.93 6.64
N SER A 104 0.49 -16.45 7.82
CA SER A 104 0.78 -17.16 9.06
C SER A 104 -0.17 -18.32 9.27
N THR A 105 0.35 -19.42 9.82
CA THR A 105 -0.42 -20.57 10.27
C THR A 105 -0.58 -20.61 11.79
N ASP A 106 -0.05 -19.61 12.48
CA ASP A 106 -0.16 -19.45 13.92
C ASP A 106 -1.63 -19.19 14.32
N PRO A 107 -2.19 -19.92 15.31
CA PRO A 107 -3.60 -19.78 15.68
C PRO A 107 -4.00 -18.39 16.19
N GLU A 108 -3.13 -17.70 16.92
CA GLU A 108 -3.41 -16.35 17.43
C GLU A 108 -3.45 -15.35 16.27
N THR A 109 -2.49 -15.44 15.37
CA THR A 109 -2.47 -14.62 14.14
C THR A 109 -3.69 -14.91 13.26
N GLN A 110 -4.12 -16.17 13.14
CA GLN A 110 -5.33 -16.53 12.41
C GLN A 110 -6.61 -15.92 13.02
N ALA A 111 -6.68 -15.81 14.35
CA ALA A 111 -7.79 -15.14 15.02
C ALA A 111 -7.82 -13.64 14.68
N LEU A 112 -6.66 -12.97 14.65
CA LEU A 112 -6.56 -11.56 14.22
C LEU A 112 -6.96 -11.38 12.76
N TYR A 113 -6.61 -12.30 11.87
CA TYR A 113 -7.07 -12.26 10.48
C TYR A 113 -8.60 -12.36 10.37
N ALA A 114 -9.22 -13.22 11.17
CA ALA A 114 -10.68 -13.36 11.19
C ALA A 114 -11.36 -12.08 11.70
N GLU A 115 -10.79 -11.44 12.73
CA GLU A 115 -11.30 -10.17 13.25
C GLU A 115 -11.17 -9.05 12.22
N TYR A 116 -10.01 -8.89 11.59
CA TYR A 116 -9.83 -7.92 10.50
C TYR A 116 -10.83 -8.13 9.36
N THR A 117 -11.01 -9.38 8.92
CA THR A 117 -11.98 -9.72 7.87
C THR A 117 -13.39 -9.31 8.28
N GLY A 118 -13.78 -9.57 9.51
CA GLY A 118 -15.09 -9.16 10.04
C GLY A 118 -15.29 -7.64 10.04
N LEU A 119 -14.25 -6.85 10.36
CA LEU A 119 -14.31 -5.40 10.30
C LEU A 119 -14.48 -4.90 8.85
N VAL A 120 -13.74 -5.47 7.90
CA VAL A 120 -13.84 -5.13 6.47
C VAL A 120 -15.22 -5.49 5.92
N ASP A 121 -15.73 -6.70 6.21
CA ASP A 121 -17.04 -7.15 5.75
C ASP A 121 -18.17 -6.30 6.32
N ALA A 122 -18.08 -5.91 7.60
CA ALA A 122 -19.02 -4.99 8.21
C ALA A 122 -19.01 -3.61 7.53
N ALA A 123 -17.83 -3.09 7.17
CA ALA A 123 -17.71 -1.83 6.45
C ALA A 123 -18.29 -1.91 5.04
N LYS A 124 -18.03 -3.00 4.31
CA LYS A 124 -18.57 -3.27 2.96
C LYS A 124 -20.09 -3.32 2.94
N ALA A 125 -20.70 -3.82 3.99
CA ALA A 125 -22.16 -3.94 4.11
C ALA A 125 -22.89 -2.60 4.24
N ILE A 126 -22.20 -1.51 4.61
CA ILE A 126 -22.79 -0.17 4.70
C ILE A 126 -22.82 0.46 3.32
N THR A 127 -24.00 0.67 2.76
CA THR A 127 -24.18 1.18 1.38
C THR A 127 -24.95 2.49 1.28
N ASP A 128 -25.62 2.90 2.33
CA ASP A 128 -26.57 4.02 2.39
C ASP A 128 -26.11 5.19 3.29
N ASP A 129 -25.05 4.98 4.08
CA ASP A 129 -24.44 6.00 4.94
C ASP A 129 -22.93 6.05 4.70
N MET A 130 -22.49 7.03 3.92
CA MET A 130 -21.07 7.15 3.55
C MET A 130 -20.17 7.51 4.74
N ASP A 131 -20.66 8.31 5.70
CA ASP A 131 -19.88 8.67 6.88
C ASP A 131 -19.69 7.47 7.80
N ALA A 132 -20.75 6.69 8.00
CA ALA A 132 -20.66 5.42 8.72
C ALA A 132 -19.74 4.41 8.02
N ARG A 133 -19.84 4.29 6.67
CA ARG A 133 -18.97 3.44 5.86
C ARG A 133 -17.50 3.82 6.03
N TYR A 134 -17.16 5.09 5.87
CA TYR A 134 -15.76 5.54 5.98
C TYR A 134 -15.24 5.37 7.42
N THR A 135 -16.08 5.61 8.42
CA THR A 135 -15.72 5.35 9.81
C THR A 135 -15.45 3.86 10.08
N ALA A 136 -16.22 2.97 9.47
CA ALA A 136 -16.02 1.53 9.61
C ALA A 136 -14.71 1.07 8.93
N PHE A 137 -14.41 1.55 7.72
CA PHE A 137 -13.13 1.26 7.07
C PHE A 137 -11.94 1.84 7.85
N ALA A 138 -12.06 3.04 8.43
CA ALA A 138 -11.01 3.61 9.27
C ALA A 138 -10.73 2.74 10.52
N LYS A 139 -11.75 2.09 11.09
CA LYS A 139 -11.55 1.12 12.19
C LYS A 139 -10.80 -0.13 11.71
N ALA A 140 -11.11 -0.64 10.52
CA ALA A 140 -10.38 -1.77 9.94
C ALA A 140 -8.91 -1.40 9.67
N GLU A 141 -8.65 -0.19 9.16
CA GLU A 141 -7.29 0.31 8.96
C GLU A 141 -6.54 0.46 10.28
N ALA A 142 -7.16 1.05 11.31
CA ALA A 142 -6.57 1.18 12.65
C ALA A 142 -6.19 -0.19 13.21
N PHE A 143 -7.06 -1.19 13.09
CA PHE A 143 -6.77 -2.57 13.50
C PHE A 143 -5.54 -3.13 12.77
N LEU A 144 -5.45 -2.94 11.45
CA LEU A 144 -4.31 -3.39 10.64
C LEU A 144 -2.99 -2.79 11.11
N LEU A 145 -3.00 -1.50 11.46
CA LEU A 145 -1.82 -0.77 11.93
C LEU A 145 -1.45 -1.13 13.37
N ASP A 146 -2.42 -1.23 14.27
CA ASP A 146 -2.22 -1.55 15.68
C ASP A 146 -1.61 -2.95 15.88
N HIS A 147 -1.93 -3.89 14.99
CA HIS A 147 -1.35 -5.23 14.98
C HIS A 147 -0.10 -5.35 14.08
N ALA A 148 0.44 -4.23 13.61
CA ALA A 148 1.66 -4.16 12.79
C ALA A 148 1.62 -5.04 11.50
N PHE A 149 0.43 -5.31 10.96
CA PHE A 149 0.31 -6.00 9.67
C PHE A 149 0.74 -5.13 8.49
N ALA A 150 0.68 -3.81 8.65
CA ALA A 150 1.19 -2.84 7.70
C ALA A 150 1.85 -1.68 8.42
N ILE A 151 2.96 -1.20 7.89
CA ILE A 151 3.67 -0.03 8.38
C ILE A 151 3.68 1.01 7.26
N PRO A 152 2.92 2.12 7.37
CA PRO A 152 2.96 3.19 6.39
C PRO A 152 4.35 3.79 6.32
N PHE A 153 4.96 3.77 5.14
CA PHE A 153 6.34 4.20 4.94
C PHE A 153 6.44 5.51 4.17
N SER A 154 5.78 5.60 3.02
CA SER A 154 5.82 6.79 2.18
C SER A 154 4.63 6.85 1.23
N ILE A 155 4.34 8.06 0.75
CA ILE A 155 3.42 8.29 -0.35
C ILE A 155 4.26 8.67 -1.56
N SER A 156 4.09 7.95 -2.68
CA SER A 156 4.79 8.26 -3.91
C SER A 156 4.39 9.64 -4.43
N ASN A 157 5.36 10.51 -4.63
CA ASN A 157 5.14 11.77 -5.32
C ASN A 157 4.86 11.49 -6.80
N ARG A 158 3.85 12.17 -7.33
CA ARG A 158 3.61 12.18 -8.78
C ARG A 158 4.72 12.97 -9.44
N SER A 159 5.31 12.42 -10.50
CA SER A 159 6.25 13.15 -11.35
C SER A 159 5.52 14.21 -12.17
N TYR A 160 6.26 15.25 -12.59
CA TYR A 160 5.75 16.20 -13.56
C TYR A 160 5.53 15.51 -14.90
N GLN A 161 4.42 15.83 -15.54
CA GLN A 161 4.10 15.35 -16.87
C GLN A 161 4.11 16.51 -17.86
N MET A 162 4.83 16.35 -18.95
CA MET A 162 4.77 17.27 -20.10
C MET A 162 3.92 16.61 -21.18
N CYS A 163 2.82 17.24 -21.56
CA CYS A 163 1.97 16.74 -22.62
C CYS A 163 1.28 17.90 -23.36
N ASN A 164 0.83 17.65 -24.59
CA ASN A 164 0.04 18.58 -25.38
C ASN A 164 -1.47 18.24 -25.28
N LEU A 165 -1.91 17.84 -24.10
CA LEU A 165 -3.30 17.51 -23.80
C LEU A 165 -3.83 18.39 -22.70
N ASN A 166 -5.10 18.80 -22.79
CA ASN A 166 -5.82 19.34 -21.65
C ASN A 166 -6.34 18.18 -20.80
N VAL A 167 -5.78 17.98 -19.62
CA VAL A 167 -6.17 16.88 -18.70
C VAL A 167 -7.59 17.02 -18.17
N PHE A 168 -8.21 18.18 -18.30
CA PHE A 168 -9.60 18.43 -17.90
C PHE A 168 -10.61 18.22 -19.03
N GLU A 169 -10.12 17.89 -20.24
CA GLU A 169 -10.91 17.54 -21.39
C GLU A 169 -11.08 16.02 -21.46
N GLY A 170 -12.19 15.54 -21.96
CA GLY A 170 -12.49 14.12 -22.01
C GLY A 170 -12.76 13.51 -20.62
N GLN A 171 -12.41 12.24 -20.47
CA GLN A 171 -12.62 11.50 -19.23
C GLN A 171 -11.33 11.40 -18.41
N TYR A 172 -11.18 12.26 -17.43
CA TYR A 172 -10.10 12.17 -16.45
C TYR A 172 -10.57 11.39 -15.21
N ALA A 173 -9.73 10.48 -14.72
CA ALA A 173 -9.97 9.77 -13.48
C ALA A 173 -8.74 9.87 -12.57
N SER A 174 -8.97 10.13 -11.29
CA SER A 174 -7.90 10.15 -10.29
C SER A 174 -7.42 8.75 -9.89
N PHE A 175 -8.17 7.71 -10.26
CA PHE A 175 -7.98 6.33 -9.83
C PHE A 175 -7.88 5.40 -11.03
N GLY A 176 -7.35 4.20 -10.79
CA GLY A 176 -7.21 3.14 -11.77
C GLY A 176 -5.85 3.13 -12.46
N LEU A 177 -5.68 2.20 -13.41
CA LEU A 177 -4.41 1.94 -14.09
C LEU A 177 -3.86 3.12 -14.89
N ALA A 178 -4.75 3.98 -15.40
CA ALA A 178 -4.38 5.19 -16.10
C ALA A 178 -5.29 6.35 -15.70
N ASN A 179 -4.70 7.46 -15.30
CA ASN A 179 -5.44 8.67 -14.96
C ASN A 179 -6.08 9.32 -16.19
N GLN A 180 -5.49 9.13 -17.37
CA GLN A 180 -5.96 9.71 -18.60
C GLN A 180 -6.81 8.71 -19.38
N ARG A 181 -7.97 9.17 -19.83
CA ARG A 181 -8.86 8.47 -20.74
C ARG A 181 -8.92 9.29 -22.01
N TYR A 182 -8.19 8.87 -23.02
CA TYR A 182 -7.95 9.65 -24.24
C TYR A 182 -9.20 9.84 -25.13
N LYS A 183 -10.30 9.18 -24.86
CA LYS A 183 -11.54 9.39 -25.57
C LYS A 183 -12.02 10.83 -25.37
N ASP A 184 -12.36 11.49 -26.47
CA ASP A 184 -12.83 12.88 -26.54
C ASP A 184 -11.77 13.94 -26.09
N GLN A 185 -10.49 13.57 -26.12
CA GLN A 185 -9.38 14.53 -25.93
C GLN A 185 -8.82 14.99 -27.26
N HIS A 186 -8.32 16.23 -27.29
CA HIS A 186 -7.68 16.82 -28.46
C HIS A 186 -6.17 16.97 -28.21
N LEU A 187 -5.39 16.68 -29.24
CA LEU A 187 -3.96 16.97 -29.23
C LEU A 187 -3.74 18.42 -29.67
N TYR A 188 -3.19 19.23 -28.79
CA TYR A 188 -2.86 20.62 -29.06
C TYR A 188 -1.54 20.73 -29.83
N SER A 189 -1.40 21.77 -30.65
CA SER A 189 -0.17 22.04 -31.41
C SER A 189 0.97 22.58 -30.53
N SER A 190 0.66 23.04 -29.32
CA SER A 190 1.60 23.56 -28.33
C SER A 190 1.20 23.10 -26.94
N SER A 191 2.16 23.12 -25.99
CA SER A 191 1.87 22.87 -24.60
C SER A 191 0.99 23.97 -24.00
N MET A 192 0.10 23.58 -23.10
CA MET A 192 -0.73 24.48 -22.33
C MET A 192 0.14 25.29 -21.36
N GLY A 193 0.01 26.59 -21.36
CA GLY A 193 0.66 27.47 -20.38
C GLY A 193 -0.05 27.44 -19.02
N MET A 194 0.59 28.00 -17.99
CA MET A 194 0.03 27.99 -16.63
C MET A 194 -1.31 28.74 -16.54
N GLU A 195 -1.44 29.86 -17.26
CA GLU A 195 -2.68 30.64 -17.28
C GLU A 195 -3.84 29.86 -17.92
N GLU A 196 -3.55 29.22 -19.06
CA GLU A 196 -4.53 28.34 -19.74
C GLU A 196 -4.92 27.13 -18.87
N TYR A 197 -3.93 26.54 -18.17
CA TYR A 197 -4.17 25.46 -17.23
C TYR A 197 -5.11 25.89 -16.10
N GLN A 198 -4.85 27.05 -15.48
CA GLN A 198 -5.69 27.56 -14.38
C GLN A 198 -7.12 27.87 -14.86
N ALA A 199 -7.27 28.41 -16.06
CA ALA A 199 -8.59 28.64 -16.65
C ALA A 199 -9.35 27.32 -16.90
N ALA A 200 -8.68 26.35 -17.50
CA ALA A 200 -9.28 25.03 -17.77
C ALA A 200 -9.62 24.28 -16.45
N TYR A 201 -8.79 24.39 -15.45
CA TYR A 201 -9.05 23.84 -14.11
C TYR A 201 -10.28 24.48 -13.45
N ALA A 202 -10.40 25.80 -13.49
CA ALA A 202 -11.53 26.53 -12.93
C ALA A 202 -12.85 26.14 -13.65
N GLU A 203 -12.82 26.03 -14.97
CA GLU A 203 -13.98 25.55 -15.75
C GLU A 203 -14.37 24.13 -15.38
N TRP A 204 -13.40 23.22 -15.26
CA TRP A 204 -13.64 21.84 -14.84
C TRP A 204 -14.24 21.76 -13.43
N GLN A 205 -13.72 22.54 -12.49
CA GLN A 205 -14.27 22.62 -11.14
C GLN A 205 -15.72 23.08 -11.11
N SER A 206 -16.06 24.11 -11.93
CA SER A 206 -17.43 24.60 -12.02
C SER A 206 -18.42 23.55 -12.57
N LYS A 207 -17.99 22.74 -13.55
CA LYS A 207 -18.78 21.65 -14.11
C LYS A 207 -18.95 20.47 -13.15
N LYS A 208 -18.00 20.27 -12.25
CA LYS A 208 -18.05 19.19 -11.26
C LYS A 208 -18.94 19.52 -10.05
N ALA A 209 -19.12 20.80 -9.75
CA ALA A 209 -19.93 21.27 -8.62
C ALA A 209 -21.44 21.34 -8.92
N GLY A 210 -21.87 21.14 -10.18
CA GLY A 210 -23.26 21.08 -10.62
C GLY A 210 -23.69 19.68 -10.92
#